data_d9bcaa0fb674308a3343e6e4c1ac689a
#
_entry.id   d9bcaa0fb674308a3343e6e4c1ac689a
#
_cell.length_a   1.000
_cell.length_b   1.000
_cell.length_c   1.000
_cell.angle_alpha   90.00
_cell.angle_beta   90.00
_cell.angle_gamma   90.00
#
_symmetry.space_group_name_H-M   'P 1'
#
loop_
_entity.id
_entity.type
_entity.pdbx_description
1 polymer ?
#
loop_
_entity_poly.entity_id
_entity_poly.type
_entity_poly.pdbx_seq_one_letter_code
_entity_poly.pdbx_strand_id
1 'polypeptide(L)'
;VHCHTPATDASGVVKAVMDDLFDYFTSMTLPAQVRVALACCLNMCGAVHASDIAILGVHRKPPMIDHDAISGLCELPLAISACPLGAVKPKKATNSAGEEIKSVTVNADRC
;
A
#
# COMPACT_ATOMS: atom_id res chain seq x y z
N VAL A 1 -14.58 -0.58 1.56
CA VAL A 1 -13.57 -1.32 2.34
C VAL A 1 -12.19 -0.73 2.08
N HIS A 2 -11.50 -0.40 3.13
CA HIS A 2 -10.13 0.08 3.03
C HIS A 2 -9.16 -1.09 2.85
N CYS A 3 -8.17 -0.92 1.97
CA CYS A 3 -7.15 -1.91 1.70
C CYS A 3 -6.13 -1.99 2.84
N HIS A 4 -5.54 -3.17 3.06
CA HIS A 4 -4.45 -3.37 4.02
C HIS A 4 -3.06 -3.01 3.46
N THR A 5 -2.94 -2.76 2.15
CA THR A 5 -1.66 -2.55 1.46
C THR A 5 -1.55 -1.23 0.68
N PRO A 6 -2.18 -0.11 1.11
CA PRO A 6 -2.07 1.14 0.37
C PRO A 6 -0.66 1.75 0.53
N ALA A 7 -0.19 2.40 -0.52
CA ALA A 7 1.02 3.22 -0.49
C ALA A 7 0.71 4.70 -0.21
N THR A 8 -0.54 5.11 -0.44
CA THR A 8 -1.02 6.46 -0.20
C THR A 8 -2.45 6.45 0.35
N ASP A 9 -2.86 7.53 0.98
CA ASP A 9 -4.24 7.73 1.40
C ASP A 9 -5.10 8.09 0.18
N ALA A 10 -5.83 7.11 -0.34
CA ALA A 10 -6.69 7.31 -1.50
C ALA A 10 -7.83 8.30 -1.22
N SER A 11 -8.46 8.20 -0.06
CA SER A 11 -9.60 9.05 0.31
C SER A 11 -9.21 10.51 0.40
N GLY A 12 -8.09 10.83 1.04
CA GLY A 12 -7.61 12.20 1.19
C GLY A 12 -7.23 12.83 -0.15
N VAL A 13 -6.52 12.10 -1.00
CA VAL A 13 -6.11 12.60 -2.33
C VAL A 13 -7.33 12.80 -3.24
N VAL A 14 -8.27 11.86 -3.25
CA VAL A 14 -9.52 12.01 -4.02
C VAL A 14 -10.32 13.23 -3.55
N LYS A 15 -10.43 13.41 -2.23
CA LYS A 15 -11.13 14.57 -1.67
C LYS A 15 -10.48 15.89 -2.10
N ALA A 16 -9.15 15.98 -2.04
CA ALA A 16 -8.41 17.16 -2.47
C ALA A 16 -8.64 17.48 -3.96
N VAL A 17 -8.53 16.47 -4.82
CA VAL A 17 -8.78 16.63 -6.27
C VAL A 17 -10.21 17.05 -6.56
N MET A 18 -11.19 16.44 -5.89
CA MET A 18 -12.60 16.78 -6.09
C MET A 18 -12.94 18.18 -5.60
N ASP A 19 -12.32 18.64 -4.50
CA ASP A 19 -12.52 19.99 -4.01
C ASP A 19 -11.95 21.05 -4.99
N ASP A 20 -10.76 20.80 -5.55
CA ASP A 20 -10.14 21.70 -6.54
C ASP A 20 -10.94 21.75 -7.86
N LEU A 21 -11.54 20.65 -8.24
CA LEU A 21 -12.32 20.54 -9.48
C LEU A 21 -13.82 20.81 -9.31
N PHE A 22 -14.26 21.18 -8.12
CA PHE A 22 -15.68 21.31 -7.81
C PHE A 22 -16.42 22.26 -8.73
N ASP A 23 -15.83 23.41 -9.07
CA ASP A 23 -16.44 24.42 -9.95
C ASP A 23 -16.69 23.87 -11.36
N TYR A 24 -15.86 22.97 -11.85
CA TYR A 24 -16.03 22.31 -13.16
C TYR A 24 -17.17 21.28 -13.15
N PHE A 25 -17.44 20.63 -12.01
CA PHE A 25 -18.58 19.73 -11.87
C PHE A 25 -19.92 20.48 -11.92
N THR A 26 -19.97 21.69 -11.37
CA THR A 26 -21.19 22.51 -11.34
C THR A 26 -21.42 23.27 -12.62
N SER A 27 -20.39 23.82 -13.26
CA SER A 27 -20.46 24.63 -14.45
C SER A 27 -20.44 23.84 -15.75
N MET A 28 -19.90 22.63 -15.76
CA MET A 28 -19.74 21.80 -16.96
C MET A 28 -19.06 22.52 -18.15
N THR A 29 -18.05 23.33 -17.87
CA THR A 29 -17.38 24.18 -18.84
C THR A 29 -16.20 23.54 -19.55
N LEU A 30 -15.84 22.30 -19.23
CA LEU A 30 -14.75 21.59 -19.90
C LEU A 30 -15.11 21.31 -21.37
N PRO A 31 -14.12 21.41 -22.28
CA PRO A 31 -14.37 21.18 -23.71
C PRO A 31 -14.69 19.72 -24.06
N ALA A 32 -14.31 18.79 -23.21
CA ALA A 32 -14.58 17.36 -23.35
C ALA A 32 -14.70 16.70 -21.98
N GLN A 33 -15.30 15.52 -21.95
CA GLN A 33 -15.36 14.72 -20.73
C GLN A 33 -13.96 14.26 -20.34
N VAL A 34 -13.60 14.46 -19.07
CA VAL A 34 -12.33 14.00 -18.47
C VAL A 34 -12.65 13.05 -17.33
N ARG A 35 -11.99 11.89 -17.34
CA ARG A 35 -12.11 10.88 -16.28
C ARG A 35 -10.82 10.85 -15.46
N VAL A 36 -10.95 11.12 -14.16
CA VAL A 36 -9.85 11.01 -13.19
C VAL A 36 -10.09 9.79 -12.33
N ALA A 37 -9.06 8.97 -12.17
CA ALA A 37 -9.10 7.80 -11.28
C ALA A 37 -7.86 7.71 -10.43
N LEU A 38 -7.99 7.14 -9.23
CA LEU A 38 -6.90 6.96 -8.28
C LEU A 38 -6.81 5.51 -7.82
N ALA A 39 -5.61 4.97 -7.83
CA ALA A 39 -5.26 3.72 -7.17
C ALA A 39 -4.25 3.98 -6.04
N CYS A 40 -4.50 3.41 -4.88
CA CYS A 40 -3.62 3.58 -3.72
C CYS A 40 -2.32 2.78 -3.80
N CYS A 41 -2.17 1.85 -4.71
CA CYS A 41 -0.96 1.07 -4.98
C CYS A 41 -0.92 0.61 -6.44
N LEU A 42 0.18 -0.02 -6.85
CA LEU A 42 0.39 -0.53 -8.22
C LEU A 42 -0.51 -1.71 -8.62
N ASN A 43 -1.31 -2.26 -7.71
CA ASN A 43 -2.33 -3.25 -8.10
C ASN A 43 -3.45 -2.66 -8.96
N MET A 44 -3.60 -1.34 -8.98
CA MET A 44 -4.48 -0.62 -9.91
C MET A 44 -5.92 -1.16 -9.92
N CYS A 45 -6.49 -1.34 -8.74
CA CYS A 45 -7.87 -1.81 -8.60
C CYS A 45 -8.84 -0.88 -9.33
N GLY A 46 -9.81 -1.45 -10.05
CA GLY A 46 -10.75 -0.68 -10.85
C GLY A 46 -10.19 -0.18 -12.19
N ALA A 47 -9.11 -0.77 -12.69
CA ALA A 47 -8.50 -0.42 -13.98
C ALA A 47 -8.16 1.07 -14.11
N VAL A 48 -7.58 1.66 -13.07
CA VAL A 48 -7.24 3.08 -12.99
C VAL A 48 -6.40 3.55 -14.17
N HIS A 49 -5.51 2.71 -14.68
CA HIS A 49 -4.67 2.99 -15.85
C HIS A 49 -5.45 3.20 -17.16
N ALA A 50 -6.72 2.82 -17.21
CA ALA A 50 -7.59 3.03 -18.37
C ALA A 50 -8.32 4.39 -18.33
N SER A 51 -8.10 5.22 -17.33
CA SER A 51 -8.66 6.57 -17.21
C SER A 51 -7.81 7.59 -17.97
N ASP A 52 -8.38 8.77 -18.23
CA ASP A 52 -7.65 9.86 -18.90
C ASP A 52 -6.52 10.38 -18.00
N ILE A 53 -6.79 10.51 -16.70
CA ILE A 53 -5.80 10.85 -15.69
C ILE A 53 -5.80 9.77 -14.63
N ALA A 54 -4.65 9.13 -14.41
CA ALA A 54 -4.46 8.11 -13.39
C ALA A 54 -3.50 8.59 -12.31
N ILE A 55 -3.94 8.57 -11.07
CA ILE A 55 -3.13 8.89 -9.89
C ILE A 55 -2.79 7.57 -9.19
N LEU A 56 -1.50 7.29 -9.03
CA LEU A 56 -1.03 6.01 -8.53
C LEU A 56 -0.16 6.18 -7.28
N GLY A 57 -0.49 5.46 -6.22
CA GLY A 57 0.39 5.28 -5.08
C GLY A 57 1.47 4.25 -5.39
N VAL A 58 2.71 4.51 -4.97
CA VAL A 58 3.85 3.62 -5.21
C VAL A 58 4.60 3.36 -3.91
N HIS A 59 4.78 2.08 -3.56
CA HIS A 59 5.67 1.71 -2.46
C HIS A 59 7.12 1.90 -2.91
N ARG A 60 7.88 2.73 -2.19
CA ARG A 60 9.27 3.06 -2.53
C ARG A 60 10.31 2.34 -1.68
N LYS A 61 9.88 1.68 -0.63
CA LYS A 61 10.75 0.97 0.32
C LYS A 61 10.18 -0.41 0.59
N PRO A 62 11.02 -1.41 0.90
CA PRO A 62 10.55 -2.69 1.38
C PRO A 62 9.80 -2.51 2.72
N PRO A 63 8.93 -3.46 3.10
CA PRO A 63 8.19 -3.37 4.34
C PRO A 63 9.12 -3.39 5.55
N MET A 64 8.81 -2.58 6.54
CA MET A 64 9.42 -2.63 7.87
C MET A 64 8.65 -3.61 8.75
N ILE A 65 9.36 -4.34 9.59
CA ILE A 65 8.77 -5.33 10.49
C ILE A 65 8.69 -4.75 11.90
N ASP A 66 7.49 -4.70 12.44
CA ASP A 66 7.26 -4.50 13.86
C ASP A 66 7.41 -5.86 14.56
N HIS A 67 8.58 -6.06 15.17
CA HIS A 67 8.93 -7.35 15.78
C HIS A 67 8.06 -7.67 16.99
N ASP A 68 7.65 -6.66 17.76
CA ASP A 68 6.80 -6.87 18.94
C ASP A 68 5.41 -7.31 18.55
N ALA A 69 4.82 -6.63 17.57
CA ALA A 69 3.49 -6.96 17.07
C ALA A 69 3.46 -8.34 16.38
N ILE A 70 4.45 -8.66 15.55
CA ILE A 70 4.46 -9.89 14.76
C ILE A 70 4.70 -11.14 15.62
N SER A 71 5.38 -11.01 16.75
CA SER A 71 5.66 -12.14 17.65
C SER A 71 4.40 -12.75 18.26
N GLY A 72 3.34 -11.94 18.41
CA GLY A 72 2.03 -12.38 18.90
C GLY A 72 1.14 -13.05 17.85
N LEU A 73 1.55 -13.08 16.58
CA LEU A 73 0.80 -13.67 15.48
C LEU A 73 1.25 -15.13 15.25
N CYS A 74 0.29 -16.03 15.14
CA CYS A 74 0.55 -17.45 14.86
C CYS A 74 0.97 -17.72 13.40
N GLU A 75 0.99 -16.71 12.54
CA GLU A 75 1.04 -16.85 11.08
C GLU A 75 2.39 -16.52 10.45
N LEU A 76 3.47 -16.48 11.22
CA LEU A 76 4.83 -16.26 10.68
C LEU A 76 5.20 -17.19 9.53
N PRO A 77 4.91 -18.52 9.60
CA PRO A 77 5.19 -19.42 8.48
C PRO A 77 4.43 -19.08 7.21
N LEU A 78 3.23 -18.50 7.31
CA LEU A 78 2.44 -18.08 6.13
C LEU A 78 3.10 -16.91 5.41
N ALA A 79 3.59 -15.91 6.13
CA ALA A 79 4.30 -14.78 5.53
C ALA A 79 5.57 -15.23 4.79
N ILE A 80 6.31 -16.21 5.36
CA ILE A 80 7.52 -16.76 4.74
C ILE A 80 7.16 -17.56 3.48
N SER A 81 6.15 -18.41 3.55
CA SER A 81 5.74 -19.28 2.42
C SER A 81 5.04 -18.52 1.31
N ALA A 82 4.36 -17.43 1.62
CA ALA A 82 3.63 -16.62 0.64
C ALA A 82 4.54 -15.77 -0.24
N CYS A 83 5.78 -15.52 0.17
CA CYS A 83 6.71 -14.70 -0.62
C CYS A 83 7.27 -15.49 -1.81
N PRO A 84 6.88 -15.19 -3.07
CA PRO A 84 7.29 -15.97 -4.24
C PRO A 84 8.80 -15.87 -4.53
N LEU A 85 9.45 -14.80 -4.08
CA LEU A 85 10.87 -14.55 -4.32
C LEU A 85 11.75 -14.98 -3.14
N GLY A 86 11.18 -15.53 -2.07
CA GLY A 86 11.89 -15.90 -0.87
C GLY A 86 12.62 -14.73 -0.19
N ALA A 87 12.04 -13.55 -0.28
CA ALA A 87 12.57 -12.34 0.35
C ALA A 87 12.36 -12.34 1.86
N VAL A 88 11.29 -12.98 2.35
CA VAL A 88 10.96 -13.09 3.77
C VAL A 88 11.60 -14.34 4.35
N LYS A 89 12.39 -14.16 5.41
CA LYS A 89 13.11 -15.26 6.09
C LYS A 89 12.83 -15.21 7.59
N PRO A 90 12.84 -16.37 8.27
CA PRO A 90 12.73 -16.39 9.72
C PRO A 90 13.96 -15.71 10.35
N LYS A 91 13.73 -14.96 11.40
CA LYS A 91 14.77 -14.30 12.20
C LYS A 91 14.36 -14.31 13.66
N LYS A 92 15.33 -14.45 14.55
CA LYS A 92 15.17 -14.11 15.96
C LYS A 92 15.40 -12.63 16.14
N ALA A 93 14.52 -11.95 16.84
CA ALA A 93 14.65 -10.55 17.19
C ALA A 93 14.50 -10.39 18.70
N THR A 94 14.95 -9.27 19.22
CA THR A 94 14.75 -8.92 20.63
C THR A 94 13.59 -7.95 20.71
N ASN A 95 12.62 -8.21 21.58
CA ASN A 95 11.50 -7.31 21.79
C ASN A 95 11.91 -6.10 22.64
N SER A 96 10.99 -5.16 22.83
CA SER A 96 11.21 -3.98 23.68
C SER A 96 11.48 -4.32 25.15
N ALA A 97 11.12 -5.53 25.58
CA ALA A 97 11.37 -6.04 26.93
C ALA A 97 12.72 -6.77 27.08
N GLY A 98 13.49 -6.95 26.00
CA GLY A 98 14.78 -7.62 25.99
C GLY A 98 14.71 -9.14 25.80
N GLU A 99 13.55 -9.72 25.51
CA GLU A 99 13.37 -11.15 25.31
C GLU A 99 13.58 -11.55 23.84
N GLU A 100 14.16 -12.74 23.61
CA GLU A 100 14.25 -13.30 22.25
C GLU A 100 12.87 -13.77 21.76
N ILE A 101 12.43 -13.22 20.65
CA ILE A 101 11.16 -13.55 20.01
C ILE A 101 11.39 -14.09 18.59
N LYS A 102 10.43 -14.90 18.13
CA LYS A 102 10.41 -15.36 16.74
C LYS A 102 9.85 -14.24 15.87
N SER A 103 10.55 -13.90 14.81
CA SER A 103 10.19 -12.85 13.88
C SER A 103 10.63 -13.21 12.46
N VAL A 104 10.46 -12.26 11.57
CA VAL A 104 10.91 -12.37 10.17
C VAL A 104 11.81 -11.21 9.81
N THR A 105 12.60 -11.38 8.77
CA THR A 105 13.37 -10.33 8.13
C THR A 105 13.05 -10.29 6.64
N VAL A 106 13.16 -9.12 6.05
CA VAL A 106 12.95 -8.92 4.61
C VAL A 106 14.29 -8.62 3.95
N ASN A 107 14.64 -9.40 2.93
CA ASN A 107 15.76 -9.09 2.07
C ASN A 107 15.30 -8.07 1.01
N ALA A 108 15.80 -6.84 1.10
CA ALA A 108 15.39 -5.74 0.23
C ALA A 108 15.72 -6.01 -1.25
N ASP A 109 16.83 -6.68 -1.54
CA ASP A 109 17.28 -6.96 -2.92
C ASP A 109 16.36 -7.97 -3.64
N ARG A 110 15.63 -8.77 -2.86
CA ARG A 110 14.69 -9.76 -3.40
C ARG A 110 13.23 -9.35 -3.28
N CYS A 111 12.96 -8.30 -2.55
CA CYS A 111 11.59 -7.82 -2.31
C CYS A 111 11.02 -7.09 -3.52
#